data_51f24b9222caafbca4334d19138f402a
#
_entry.id   51f24b9222caafbca4334d19138f402a
#
_cell.length_a   1.000
_cell.length_b   1.000
_cell.length_c   1.000
_cell.angle_alpha   90.00
_cell.angle_beta   90.00
_cell.angle_gamma   90.00
#
_symmetry.space_group_name_H-M   'P 1'
#
loop_
_entity.id
_entity.type
_entity.pdbx_description
1 polymer ?
#
loop_
_entity_poly.entity_id
_entity_poly.type
_entity_poly.pdbx_seq_one_letter_code
_entity_poly.pdbx_strand_id
1 'polypeptide(L)'
;WVALKSAQIMKAMLMRGFTTVRDLGGADRGLQKAVEDGLIDAPRLVICGKALSQTGGHTDYRGAYHNRNVDYYAGQLGALGRVCDGVSAVQRAAREELKNGAQFVKIMADGGVSSPSDPIGYQVFSVDELRAVAEVAKGFGTYVSGHLYDDAAIVRALDCGVECIEHGNLIGDDTIARIAREGQVVVPTNITYDRLAKEGAEYGLLPESVAKIEDVREAGLERLQKMHKAGVTMGYGSDLLGGMQPHQSGEFPLRGQYIPADAVIRSATVDAARVLRMEGEVGVIAPGAHADLIVVDGNPLKDLNLLTGQGAHMKLILQGGVAKKRASAI
;
A
#
# COMPACT_ATOMS: atom_id res chain seq x y z
N TRP A 1 -11.03 18.76 9.22
CA TRP A 1 -11.76 17.49 9.32
C TRP A 1 -10.86 16.31 8.94
N VAL A 2 -10.14 16.36 7.81
CA VAL A 2 -9.27 15.27 7.32
C VAL A 2 -8.24 14.86 8.38
N ALA A 3 -7.49 15.80 8.97
CA ALA A 3 -6.49 15.49 10.00
C ALA A 3 -7.10 14.76 11.23
N LEU A 4 -8.25 15.25 11.72
CA LEU A 4 -8.93 14.63 12.86
C LEU A 4 -9.47 13.24 12.52
N LYS A 5 -10.00 13.05 11.30
CA LYS A 5 -10.48 11.75 10.84
C LYS A 5 -9.34 10.76 10.64
N SER A 6 -8.20 11.21 10.08
CA SER A 6 -6.99 10.40 9.93
C SER A 6 -6.47 9.92 11.28
N ALA A 7 -6.46 10.76 12.31
CA ALA A 7 -6.06 10.35 13.66
C ALA A 7 -6.92 9.21 14.21
N GLN A 8 -8.25 9.26 14.00
CA GLN A 8 -9.15 8.18 14.43
C GLN A 8 -8.89 6.88 13.65
N ILE A 9 -8.70 6.97 12.34
CA ILE A 9 -8.43 5.82 11.46
C ILE A 9 -7.12 5.15 11.88
N MET A 10 -6.05 5.93 12.03
CA MET A 10 -4.73 5.42 12.41
C MET A 10 -4.72 4.83 13.82
N LYS A 11 -5.44 5.43 14.79
CA LYS A 11 -5.60 4.83 16.11
C LYS A 11 -6.28 3.45 16.01
N ALA A 12 -7.31 3.32 15.20
CA ALA A 12 -7.95 2.04 14.97
C ALA A 12 -7.02 1.01 14.29
N MET A 13 -6.13 1.43 13.36
CA MET A 13 -5.09 0.57 12.79
C MET A 13 -4.14 0.04 13.87
N LEU A 14 -3.65 0.92 14.77
CA LEU A 14 -2.79 0.53 15.89
C LEU A 14 -3.50 -0.47 16.81
N MET A 15 -4.79 -0.25 17.10
CA MET A 15 -5.57 -1.17 17.94
C MET A 15 -5.83 -2.52 17.28
N ARG A 16 -5.71 -2.63 15.95
CA ARG A 16 -5.71 -3.88 15.19
C ARG A 16 -4.32 -4.56 15.12
N GLY A 17 -3.29 -3.98 15.76
CA GLY A 17 -1.95 -4.54 15.86
C GLY A 17 -0.95 -4.08 14.80
N PHE A 18 -1.32 -3.16 13.92
CA PHE A 18 -0.39 -2.56 12.95
C PHE A 18 0.43 -1.48 13.62
N THR A 19 1.70 -1.77 13.94
CA THR A 19 2.61 -0.85 14.66
C THR A 19 3.42 0.04 13.73
N THR A 20 3.63 -0.39 12.49
CA THR A 20 4.22 0.41 11.40
C THR A 20 3.40 0.19 10.14
N VAL A 21 3.08 1.25 9.41
CA VAL A 21 2.36 1.20 8.13
C VAL A 21 3.03 2.10 7.09
N ARG A 22 2.90 1.70 5.83
CA ARG A 22 3.28 2.50 4.67
C ARG A 22 2.02 3.13 4.08
N ASP A 23 2.03 4.44 3.94
CA ASP A 23 0.97 5.21 3.27
C ASP A 23 1.39 5.50 1.82
N LEU A 24 0.54 5.14 0.87
CA LEU A 24 0.80 5.23 -0.57
C LEU A 24 0.17 6.47 -1.21
N GLY A 25 -0.27 7.41 -0.40
CA GLY A 25 -0.79 8.69 -0.83
C GLY A 25 -1.77 9.29 0.16
N GLY A 26 -1.59 10.58 0.45
CA GLY A 26 -2.48 11.34 1.32
C GLY A 26 -1.89 11.76 2.65
N ALA A 27 -1.10 10.93 3.31
CA ALA A 27 -0.36 11.34 4.50
C ALA A 27 0.80 12.26 4.11
N ASP A 28 0.95 13.33 4.84
CA ASP A 28 2.05 14.29 4.68
C ASP A 28 3.02 14.28 5.87
N ARG A 29 4.10 15.06 5.76
CA ARG A 29 5.09 15.19 6.85
C ARG A 29 4.47 15.74 8.14
N GLY A 30 3.45 16.59 8.03
CA GLY A 30 2.75 17.14 9.21
C GLY A 30 2.05 16.03 10.01
N LEU A 31 1.34 15.14 9.32
CA LEU A 31 0.69 13.99 9.93
C LEU A 31 1.71 13.00 10.53
N GLN A 32 2.79 12.70 9.79
CA GLN A 32 3.88 11.84 10.28
C GLN A 32 4.52 12.46 11.53
N LYS A 33 4.81 13.76 11.53
CA LYS A 33 5.38 14.48 12.68
C LYS A 33 4.46 14.45 13.90
N ALA A 34 3.14 14.57 13.69
CA ALA A 34 2.17 14.48 14.79
C ALA A 34 2.19 13.09 15.47
N VAL A 35 2.46 12.02 14.70
CA VAL A 35 2.67 10.67 15.26
C VAL A 35 4.01 10.59 16.02
N GLU A 36 5.09 11.08 15.43
CA GLU A 36 6.43 11.10 16.04
C GLU A 36 6.46 11.86 17.37
N ASP A 37 5.74 12.98 17.45
CA ASP A 37 5.64 13.81 18.66
C ASP A 37 4.65 13.25 19.70
N GLY A 38 3.96 12.15 19.39
CA GLY A 38 2.97 11.54 20.30
C GLY A 38 1.68 12.37 20.46
N LEU A 39 1.41 13.31 19.55
CA LEU A 39 0.15 14.06 19.55
C LEU A 39 -1.05 13.17 19.21
N ILE A 40 -0.82 12.10 18.45
CA ILE A 40 -1.82 11.09 18.11
C ILE A 40 -1.25 9.68 18.31
N ASP A 41 -2.04 8.80 18.90
CA ASP A 41 -1.73 7.37 18.95
C ASP A 41 -2.01 6.75 17.58
N ALA A 42 -0.96 6.31 16.90
CA ALA A 42 -1.03 5.77 15.56
C ALA A 42 0.14 4.80 15.29
N PRO A 43 0.09 3.99 14.24
CA PRO A 43 1.27 3.30 13.72
C PRO A 43 2.38 4.29 13.35
N ARG A 44 3.64 3.87 13.41
CA ARG A 44 4.74 4.58 12.74
C ARG A 44 4.42 4.69 11.26
N LEU A 45 4.55 5.89 10.68
CA LEU A 45 4.23 6.14 9.28
C LEU A 45 5.49 6.16 8.41
N VAL A 46 5.45 5.41 7.32
CA VAL A 46 6.36 5.53 6.17
C VAL A 46 5.53 6.09 5.03
N ILE A 47 5.86 7.29 4.54
CA ILE A 47 5.01 8.04 3.62
C ILE A 47 5.66 8.27 2.26
N CYS A 48 4.86 8.34 1.20
CA CYS A 48 5.27 8.84 -0.11
C CYS A 48 4.84 10.30 -0.36
N GLY A 49 4.08 10.89 0.55
CA GLY A 49 3.42 12.18 0.29
C GLY A 49 2.28 12.01 -0.72
N LYS A 50 2.42 12.59 -1.89
CA LYS A 50 1.46 12.46 -2.99
C LYS A 50 1.94 11.46 -4.02
N ALA A 51 1.09 10.52 -4.41
CA ALA A 51 1.37 9.67 -5.55
C ALA A 51 1.41 10.50 -6.85
N LEU A 52 2.38 10.23 -7.71
CA LEU A 52 2.51 10.91 -8.99
C LEU A 52 1.56 10.27 -10.01
N SER A 53 0.77 11.06 -10.68
CA SER A 53 -0.17 10.64 -11.73
C SER A 53 -0.05 11.57 -12.92
N GLN A 54 -0.42 11.11 -14.09
CA GLN A 54 -0.54 11.97 -15.26
C GLN A 54 -1.97 12.54 -15.40
N THR A 55 -2.17 13.50 -16.30
CA THR A 55 -3.49 13.96 -16.73
C THR A 55 -4.33 12.78 -17.21
N GLY A 56 -5.52 12.61 -16.64
CA GLY A 56 -6.42 11.49 -16.90
C GLY A 56 -6.00 10.16 -16.28
N GLY A 57 -4.95 10.11 -15.46
CA GLY A 57 -4.51 8.94 -14.74
C GLY A 57 -5.23 8.72 -13.40
N HIS A 58 -4.82 7.69 -12.66
CA HIS A 58 -5.58 7.12 -11.52
C HIS A 58 -5.88 8.08 -10.35
N THR A 59 -5.13 9.16 -10.19
CA THR A 59 -5.41 10.18 -9.18
C THR A 59 -5.78 11.55 -9.77
N ASP A 60 -6.10 11.60 -11.04
CA ASP A 60 -6.73 12.78 -11.63
C ASP A 60 -8.25 12.68 -11.47
N TYR A 61 -8.76 13.24 -10.39
CA TYR A 61 -10.20 13.20 -10.07
C TYR A 61 -11.05 14.20 -10.85
N ARG A 62 -10.47 14.88 -11.85
CA ARG A 62 -11.22 15.79 -12.71
C ARG A 62 -12.04 15.01 -13.71
N GLY A 63 -13.34 15.24 -13.75
CA GLY A 63 -14.20 14.69 -14.82
C GLY A 63 -13.93 15.36 -16.17
N ALA A 64 -14.43 14.77 -17.26
CA ALA A 64 -14.22 15.21 -18.64
C ALA A 64 -14.57 16.70 -18.93
N TYR A 65 -15.42 17.29 -18.13
CA TYR A 65 -15.84 18.71 -18.26
C TYR A 65 -15.17 19.64 -17.26
N HIS A 66 -14.14 19.18 -16.54
CA HIS A 66 -13.54 19.93 -15.45
C HIS A 66 -12.07 20.26 -15.76
N ASN A 67 -11.81 21.51 -16.13
CA ASN A 67 -10.49 22.01 -16.53
C ASN A 67 -9.82 22.91 -15.45
N ARG A 68 -10.14 22.74 -14.16
CA ARG A 68 -9.47 23.48 -13.08
C ARG A 68 -8.00 23.09 -12.97
N ASN A 69 -7.17 24.04 -12.48
CA ASN A 69 -5.77 23.78 -12.21
C ASN A 69 -5.62 22.59 -11.23
N VAL A 70 -4.79 21.63 -11.59
CA VAL A 70 -4.49 20.43 -10.79
C VAL A 70 -3.81 20.74 -9.45
N ASP A 71 -3.01 21.80 -9.37
CA ASP A 71 -2.29 22.21 -8.16
C ASP A 71 -3.22 22.55 -6.98
N TYR A 72 -4.46 22.90 -7.26
CA TYR A 72 -5.45 23.18 -6.22
C TYR A 72 -5.66 21.99 -5.25
N TYR A 73 -5.63 20.77 -5.76
CA TYR A 73 -5.85 19.57 -4.93
C TYR A 73 -4.55 19.03 -4.34
N ALA A 74 -3.44 19.17 -5.03
CA ALA A 74 -2.15 18.59 -4.64
C ALA A 74 -1.62 19.12 -3.29
N GLY A 75 -1.96 20.36 -2.91
CA GLY A 75 -1.54 20.95 -1.66
C GLY A 75 -2.34 20.56 -0.42
N GLN A 76 -3.43 19.77 -0.57
CA GLN A 76 -4.31 19.47 0.55
C GLN A 76 -3.92 18.15 1.24
N LEU A 77 -4.00 18.12 2.58
CA LEU A 77 -3.90 16.89 3.36
C LEU A 77 -5.01 15.92 2.92
N GLY A 78 -4.64 14.65 2.71
CA GLY A 78 -5.56 13.62 2.26
C GLY A 78 -5.80 13.57 0.75
N ALA A 79 -5.25 14.50 -0.03
CA ALA A 79 -5.20 14.33 -1.48
C ALA A 79 -4.27 13.16 -1.82
N LEU A 80 -4.81 12.12 -2.47
CA LEU A 80 -4.09 10.88 -2.74
C LEU A 80 -2.89 11.10 -3.66
N GLY A 81 -3.03 11.95 -4.69
CA GLY A 81 -1.98 12.16 -5.66
C GLY A 81 -1.90 13.59 -6.18
N ARG A 82 -0.95 13.80 -7.07
CA ARG A 82 -0.74 15.03 -7.82
C ARG A 82 -0.50 14.71 -9.30
N VAL A 83 -1.04 15.55 -10.17
CA VAL A 83 -0.88 15.40 -11.61
C VAL A 83 0.42 16.08 -12.07
N CYS A 84 1.22 15.35 -12.86
CA CYS A 84 2.46 15.85 -13.44
C CYS A 84 2.70 15.19 -14.80
N ASP A 85 2.86 15.99 -15.84
CA ASP A 85 3.07 15.54 -17.22
C ASP A 85 4.43 16.02 -17.75
N GLY A 86 5.16 15.14 -18.37
CA GLY A 86 6.49 15.37 -18.92
C GLY A 86 7.62 15.20 -17.91
N VAL A 87 8.80 14.84 -18.41
CA VAL A 87 10.00 14.48 -17.63
C VAL A 87 10.32 15.53 -16.57
N SER A 88 10.34 16.81 -16.92
CA SER A 88 10.69 17.90 -15.99
C SER A 88 9.67 18.03 -14.84
N ALA A 89 8.36 17.86 -15.14
CA ALA A 89 7.32 17.95 -14.13
C ALA A 89 7.36 16.75 -13.18
N VAL A 90 7.54 15.54 -13.70
CA VAL A 90 7.68 14.30 -12.91
C VAL A 90 8.91 14.35 -11.99
N GLN A 91 10.07 14.79 -12.50
CA GLN A 91 11.28 14.97 -11.70
C GLN A 91 11.08 16.00 -10.58
N ARG A 92 10.47 17.14 -10.90
CA ARG A 92 10.17 18.18 -9.91
C ARG A 92 9.23 17.64 -8.83
N ALA A 93 8.14 16.97 -9.22
CA ALA A 93 7.17 16.40 -8.31
C ALA A 93 7.82 15.38 -7.36
N ALA A 94 8.61 14.44 -7.87
CA ALA A 94 9.34 13.45 -7.06
C ALA A 94 10.30 14.11 -6.06
N ARG A 95 11.07 15.13 -6.50
CA ARG A 95 11.99 15.88 -5.64
C ARG A 95 11.27 16.66 -4.55
N GLU A 96 10.10 17.23 -4.85
CA GLU A 96 9.30 17.98 -3.88
C GLU A 96 8.73 17.04 -2.80
N GLU A 97 8.19 15.87 -3.17
CA GLU A 97 7.72 14.90 -2.18
C GLU A 97 8.87 14.41 -1.27
N LEU A 98 10.02 14.05 -1.85
CA LEU A 98 11.20 13.62 -1.08
C LEU A 98 11.74 14.73 -0.19
N LYS A 99 11.84 15.97 -0.68
CA LYS A 99 12.20 17.15 0.13
C LYS A 99 11.21 17.38 1.27
N ASN A 100 9.93 17.10 1.05
CA ASN A 100 8.87 17.23 2.05
C ASN A 100 8.80 16.04 3.04
N GLY A 101 9.75 15.11 2.99
CA GLY A 101 9.91 14.04 3.96
C GLY A 101 9.38 12.68 3.52
N ALA A 102 8.97 12.54 2.26
CA ALA A 102 8.65 11.23 1.70
C ALA A 102 9.88 10.30 1.76
N GLN A 103 9.66 9.04 2.11
CA GLN A 103 10.71 8.04 2.24
C GLN A 103 10.82 7.15 1.00
N PHE A 104 9.88 7.23 0.08
CA PHE A 104 9.87 6.60 -1.23
C PHE A 104 8.98 7.40 -2.19
N VAL A 105 9.01 7.08 -3.48
CA VAL A 105 8.15 7.72 -4.47
C VAL A 105 7.06 6.73 -4.91
N LYS A 106 5.80 7.14 -4.92
CA LYS A 106 4.68 6.38 -5.49
C LYS A 106 4.29 6.97 -6.83
N ILE A 107 4.09 6.10 -7.83
CA ILE A 107 3.54 6.48 -9.14
C ILE A 107 2.31 5.63 -9.49
N MET A 108 1.40 6.21 -10.24
CA MET A 108 0.27 5.52 -10.85
C MET A 108 0.67 5.16 -12.28
N ALA A 109 1.27 3.96 -12.46
CA ALA A 109 1.92 3.58 -13.72
C ALA A 109 1.02 2.75 -14.65
N ASP A 110 -0.17 2.41 -14.19
CA ASP A 110 -1.21 1.67 -14.91
C ASP A 110 -2.57 2.29 -14.62
N GLY A 111 -3.60 1.88 -15.38
CA GLY A 111 -4.98 2.24 -15.11
C GLY A 111 -5.55 1.58 -13.86
N GLY A 112 -6.75 1.96 -13.43
CA GLY A 112 -7.35 1.52 -12.19
C GLY A 112 -8.77 0.98 -12.28
N VAL A 113 -9.18 0.21 -11.27
CA VAL A 113 -10.55 -0.31 -11.17
C VAL A 113 -11.54 0.72 -10.65
N SER A 114 -11.09 1.65 -9.80
CA SER A 114 -11.96 2.61 -9.10
C SER A 114 -12.11 3.94 -9.83
N SER A 115 -11.27 4.25 -10.80
CA SER A 115 -11.35 5.51 -11.55
C SER A 115 -12.13 5.36 -12.85
N PRO A 116 -12.88 6.41 -13.25
CA PRO A 116 -13.73 6.35 -14.45
C PRO A 116 -12.97 6.59 -15.76
N SER A 117 -11.75 7.18 -15.70
CA SER A 117 -11.04 7.73 -16.86
C SER A 117 -9.89 6.88 -17.38
N ASP A 118 -9.40 5.93 -16.57
CA ASP A 118 -8.23 5.11 -16.87
C ASP A 118 -8.53 3.60 -16.75
N PRO A 119 -9.03 2.96 -17.80
CA PRO A 119 -9.23 1.51 -17.84
C PRO A 119 -7.96 0.73 -17.50
N ILE A 120 -8.12 -0.44 -16.86
CA ILE A 120 -7.03 -1.39 -16.59
C ILE A 120 -6.28 -1.66 -17.92
N GLY A 121 -4.94 -1.71 -17.85
CA GLY A 121 -4.09 -1.93 -19.02
C GLY A 121 -3.68 -0.65 -19.77
N TYR A 122 -4.18 0.53 -19.36
CA TYR A 122 -3.66 1.78 -19.91
C TYR A 122 -2.28 2.10 -19.34
N GLN A 123 -1.27 2.14 -20.20
CA GLN A 123 0.09 2.53 -19.85
C GLN A 123 0.19 4.05 -19.80
N VAL A 124 0.07 4.61 -18.61
CA VAL A 124 -0.22 6.03 -18.43
C VAL A 124 0.99 6.96 -18.50
N PHE A 125 2.16 6.59 -18.01
CA PHE A 125 3.39 7.38 -18.15
C PHE A 125 4.21 6.93 -19.37
N SER A 126 4.95 7.82 -19.99
CA SER A 126 5.95 7.46 -21.00
C SER A 126 7.16 6.75 -20.35
N VAL A 127 7.94 6.03 -21.17
CA VAL A 127 9.18 5.37 -20.71
C VAL A 127 10.16 6.39 -20.13
N ASP A 128 10.25 7.58 -20.74
CA ASP A 128 11.16 8.63 -20.29
C ASP A 128 10.74 9.22 -18.93
N GLU A 129 9.44 9.36 -18.68
CA GLU A 129 8.91 9.78 -17.37
C GLU A 129 9.16 8.74 -16.29
N LEU A 130 8.92 7.44 -16.60
CA LEU A 130 9.19 6.34 -15.65
C LEU A 130 10.67 6.27 -15.29
N ARG A 131 11.57 6.37 -16.26
CA ARG A 131 13.02 6.41 -16.03
C ARG A 131 13.45 7.63 -15.23
N ALA A 132 12.85 8.78 -15.52
CA ALA A 132 13.16 10.02 -14.82
C ALA A 132 12.80 9.98 -13.34
N VAL A 133 11.65 9.39 -12.99
CA VAL A 133 11.27 9.23 -11.57
C VAL A 133 12.16 8.21 -10.86
N ALA A 134 12.51 7.10 -11.53
CA ALA A 134 13.41 6.09 -10.97
C ALA A 134 14.81 6.66 -10.71
N GLU A 135 15.34 7.48 -11.64
CA GLU A 135 16.62 8.18 -11.48
C GLU A 135 16.59 9.14 -10.28
N VAL A 136 15.50 9.90 -10.09
CA VAL A 136 15.35 10.77 -8.92
C VAL A 136 15.36 9.95 -7.63
N ALA A 137 14.55 8.90 -7.54
CA ALA A 137 14.48 8.07 -6.34
C ALA A 137 15.85 7.44 -6.01
N LYS A 138 16.54 6.89 -7.02
CA LYS A 138 17.89 6.36 -6.86
C LYS A 138 18.89 7.40 -6.38
N GLY A 139 18.83 8.62 -6.90
CA GLY A 139 19.69 9.73 -6.48
C GLY A 139 19.48 10.15 -5.02
N PHE A 140 18.28 9.93 -4.48
CA PHE A 140 17.95 10.14 -3.07
C PHE A 140 18.16 8.88 -2.19
N GLY A 141 18.67 7.79 -2.75
CA GLY A 141 18.90 6.54 -2.01
C GLY A 141 17.62 5.77 -1.66
N THR A 142 16.54 6.02 -2.41
CA THR A 142 15.25 5.36 -2.18
C THR A 142 14.72 4.67 -3.45
N TYR A 143 13.47 4.23 -3.44
CA TYR A 143 12.86 3.43 -4.49
C TYR A 143 11.55 4.03 -5.01
N VAL A 144 11.12 3.50 -6.16
CA VAL A 144 9.80 3.79 -6.73
C VAL A 144 8.88 2.60 -6.53
N SER A 145 7.66 2.87 -6.06
CA SER A 145 6.54 1.94 -5.99
C SER A 145 5.49 2.32 -7.04
N GLY A 146 5.06 1.35 -7.84
CA GLY A 146 4.07 1.52 -8.90
C GLY A 146 2.72 0.90 -8.57
N HIS A 147 1.61 1.63 -8.80
CA HIS A 147 0.28 1.05 -8.97
C HIS A 147 0.26 0.35 -10.31
N LEU A 148 0.07 -0.97 -10.33
CA LEU A 148 0.28 -1.81 -11.49
C LEU A 148 -0.61 -3.07 -11.42
N TYR A 149 -1.42 -3.30 -12.43
CA TYR A 149 -2.24 -4.51 -12.59
C TYR A 149 -1.75 -5.39 -13.73
N ASP A 150 -1.60 -4.78 -14.91
CA ASP A 150 -1.36 -5.46 -16.18
C ASP A 150 0.09 -5.90 -16.32
N ASP A 151 0.31 -7.11 -16.85
CA ASP A 151 1.65 -7.68 -17.02
C ASP A 151 2.57 -6.83 -17.89
N ALA A 152 2.06 -6.31 -19.01
CA ALA A 152 2.86 -5.47 -19.91
C ALA A 152 3.27 -4.15 -19.23
N ALA A 153 2.37 -3.56 -18.42
CA ALA A 153 2.67 -2.37 -17.63
C ALA A 153 3.71 -2.67 -16.54
N ILE A 154 3.61 -3.84 -15.88
CA ILE A 154 4.59 -4.30 -14.88
C ILE A 154 5.98 -4.47 -15.51
N VAL A 155 6.08 -5.21 -16.62
CA VAL A 155 7.35 -5.42 -17.34
C VAL A 155 7.98 -4.08 -17.71
N ARG A 156 7.20 -3.17 -18.29
CA ARG A 156 7.64 -1.84 -18.67
C ARG A 156 8.14 -1.01 -17.47
N ALA A 157 7.43 -1.07 -16.35
CA ALA A 157 7.81 -0.36 -15.14
C ALA A 157 9.12 -0.91 -14.53
N LEU A 158 9.28 -2.24 -14.51
CA LEU A 158 10.52 -2.91 -14.08
C LEU A 158 11.69 -2.52 -14.98
N ASP A 159 11.52 -2.47 -16.30
CA ASP A 159 12.55 -2.05 -17.27
C ASP A 159 12.96 -0.58 -17.10
N CYS A 160 12.11 0.21 -16.47
CA CYS A 160 12.37 1.61 -16.15
C CYS A 160 12.90 1.84 -14.73
N GLY A 161 13.06 0.77 -13.91
CA GLY A 161 13.64 0.87 -12.58
C GLY A 161 12.64 1.02 -11.43
N VAL A 162 11.38 0.66 -11.62
CA VAL A 162 10.41 0.49 -10.52
C VAL A 162 10.76 -0.77 -9.74
N GLU A 163 10.80 -0.70 -8.41
CA GLU A 163 11.29 -1.78 -7.56
C GLU A 163 10.21 -2.45 -6.70
N CYS A 164 9.06 -1.78 -6.52
CA CYS A 164 7.94 -2.30 -5.75
C CYS A 164 6.67 -2.25 -6.60
N ILE A 165 5.99 -3.37 -6.73
CA ILE A 165 4.73 -3.50 -7.44
C ILE A 165 3.59 -3.53 -6.42
N GLU A 166 2.66 -2.59 -6.50
CA GLU A 166 1.40 -2.64 -5.77
C GLU A 166 0.37 -3.38 -6.61
N HIS A 167 -0.39 -4.26 -5.98
CA HIS A 167 -1.43 -5.09 -6.56
C HIS A 167 -0.90 -6.28 -7.38
N GLY A 168 -0.51 -6.09 -8.64
CA GLY A 168 0.02 -7.16 -9.48
C GLY A 168 -1.01 -8.24 -9.84
N ASN A 169 -2.30 -7.93 -9.83
CA ASN A 169 -3.38 -8.93 -9.95
C ASN A 169 -3.38 -9.70 -11.27
N LEU A 170 -2.87 -9.10 -12.35
CA LEU A 170 -2.83 -9.68 -13.69
C LEU A 170 -1.41 -10.01 -14.16
N ILE A 171 -0.46 -10.10 -13.22
CA ILE A 171 0.95 -10.40 -13.49
C ILE A 171 1.12 -11.77 -14.17
N GLY A 172 1.96 -11.83 -15.21
CA GLY A 172 2.26 -13.05 -15.96
C GLY A 172 3.26 -13.98 -15.25
N ASP A 173 3.27 -15.25 -15.62
CA ASP A 173 4.13 -16.25 -14.99
C ASP A 173 5.63 -15.97 -15.24
N ASP A 174 6.00 -15.50 -16.43
CA ASP A 174 7.38 -15.12 -16.76
C ASP A 174 7.83 -13.89 -15.95
N THR A 175 6.95 -12.94 -15.73
CA THR A 175 7.21 -11.75 -14.91
C THR A 175 7.33 -12.11 -13.43
N ILE A 176 6.51 -13.05 -12.93
CA ILE A 176 6.66 -13.62 -11.58
C ILE A 176 8.06 -14.25 -11.41
N ALA A 177 8.50 -15.08 -12.38
CA ALA A 177 9.81 -15.68 -12.35
C ALA A 177 10.96 -14.65 -12.41
N ARG A 178 10.77 -13.58 -13.19
CA ARG A 178 11.69 -12.45 -13.26
C ARG A 178 11.82 -11.75 -11.90
N ILE A 179 10.71 -11.36 -11.27
CA ILE A 179 10.68 -10.69 -9.96
C ILE A 179 11.33 -11.54 -8.88
N ALA A 180 11.04 -12.85 -8.84
CA ALA A 180 11.66 -13.76 -7.90
C ALA A 180 13.19 -13.82 -8.04
N ARG A 181 13.69 -13.81 -9.28
CA ARG A 181 15.13 -13.84 -9.60
C ARG A 181 15.83 -12.51 -9.30
N GLU A 182 15.20 -11.39 -9.66
CA GLU A 182 15.79 -10.05 -9.56
C GLU A 182 15.59 -9.40 -8.17
N GLY A 183 14.67 -9.93 -7.37
CA GLY A 183 14.46 -9.54 -5.98
C GLY A 183 13.59 -8.30 -5.77
N GLN A 184 12.82 -7.87 -6.78
CA GLN A 184 11.78 -6.87 -6.57
C GLN A 184 10.70 -7.42 -5.62
N VAL A 185 9.88 -6.53 -5.08
CA VAL A 185 8.84 -6.87 -4.12
C VAL A 185 7.44 -6.58 -4.67
N VAL A 186 6.48 -7.38 -4.22
CA VAL A 186 5.06 -7.17 -4.57
C VAL A 186 4.25 -6.97 -3.29
N VAL A 187 3.27 -6.08 -3.31
CA VAL A 187 2.32 -5.89 -2.22
C VAL A 187 0.91 -6.15 -2.75
N PRO A 188 0.47 -7.41 -2.78
CA PRO A 188 -0.91 -7.75 -3.12
C PRO A 188 -1.87 -7.15 -2.09
N THR A 189 -3.01 -6.66 -2.56
CA THR A 189 -4.03 -6.00 -1.73
C THR A 189 -5.39 -6.66 -1.97
N ASN A 190 -5.44 -7.99 -1.81
CA ASN A 190 -6.60 -8.77 -2.25
C ASN A 190 -7.90 -8.42 -1.51
N ILE A 191 -7.80 -8.01 -0.24
CA ILE A 191 -8.96 -7.64 0.56
C ILE A 191 -9.72 -6.44 0.00
N THR A 192 -9.04 -5.49 -0.68
CA THR A 192 -9.76 -4.34 -1.25
C THR A 192 -10.70 -4.79 -2.36
N TYR A 193 -10.28 -5.70 -3.24
CA TYR A 193 -11.14 -6.21 -4.32
C TYR A 193 -12.27 -7.07 -3.78
N ASP A 194 -12.02 -7.88 -2.74
CA ASP A 194 -13.06 -8.66 -2.06
C ASP A 194 -14.13 -7.74 -1.43
N ARG A 195 -13.71 -6.62 -0.84
CA ARG A 195 -14.65 -5.65 -0.27
C ARG A 195 -15.34 -4.81 -1.31
N LEU A 196 -14.63 -4.33 -2.32
CA LEU A 196 -15.20 -3.56 -3.42
C LEU A 196 -16.25 -4.36 -4.21
N ALA A 197 -16.02 -5.65 -4.43
CA ALA A 197 -17.02 -6.53 -5.04
C ALA A 197 -18.29 -6.67 -4.21
N LYS A 198 -18.17 -6.70 -2.86
CA LYS A 198 -19.29 -6.91 -1.93
C LYS A 198 -20.01 -5.61 -1.52
N GLU A 199 -19.26 -4.55 -1.32
CA GLU A 199 -19.72 -3.32 -0.67
C GLU A 199 -19.53 -2.08 -1.57
N GLY A 200 -18.85 -2.19 -2.72
CA GLY A 200 -18.47 -1.05 -3.56
C GLY A 200 -19.65 -0.19 -4.02
N ALA A 201 -20.80 -0.81 -4.31
CA ALA A 201 -22.02 -0.09 -4.67
C ALA A 201 -22.52 0.84 -3.53
N GLU A 202 -22.35 0.44 -2.26
CA GLU A 202 -22.73 1.24 -1.08
C GLU A 202 -21.82 2.47 -0.95
N TYR A 203 -20.59 2.39 -1.46
CA TYR A 203 -19.61 3.49 -1.49
C TYR A 203 -19.58 4.26 -2.83
N GLY A 204 -20.60 4.04 -3.67
CA GLY A 204 -20.82 4.84 -4.88
C GLY A 204 -20.06 4.36 -6.14
N LEU A 205 -19.55 3.12 -6.15
CA LEU A 205 -19.01 2.53 -7.36
C LEU A 205 -20.11 2.26 -8.39
N LEU A 206 -19.79 2.56 -9.64
CA LEU A 206 -20.68 2.31 -10.77
C LEU A 206 -20.76 0.79 -11.07
N PRO A 207 -21.90 0.28 -11.60
CA PRO A 207 -22.04 -1.14 -11.92
C PRO A 207 -20.96 -1.70 -12.85
N GLU A 208 -20.52 -0.91 -13.84
CA GLU A 208 -19.44 -1.28 -14.75
C GLU A 208 -18.08 -1.41 -14.06
N SER A 209 -17.84 -0.65 -13.00
CA SER A 209 -16.64 -0.78 -12.17
C SER A 209 -16.68 -2.04 -11.34
N VAL A 210 -17.85 -2.39 -10.79
CA VAL A 210 -18.03 -3.65 -10.03
C VAL A 210 -17.75 -4.86 -10.90
N ALA A 211 -18.18 -4.88 -12.16
CA ALA A 211 -17.90 -5.97 -13.09
C ALA A 211 -16.38 -6.17 -13.32
N LYS A 212 -15.62 -5.08 -13.50
CA LYS A 212 -14.15 -5.14 -13.65
C LYS A 212 -13.44 -5.66 -12.40
N ILE A 213 -14.01 -5.39 -11.22
CA ILE A 213 -13.41 -5.81 -9.94
C ILE A 213 -13.38 -7.33 -9.82
N GLU A 214 -14.40 -8.03 -10.30
CA GLU A 214 -14.48 -9.48 -10.15
C GLU A 214 -13.35 -10.20 -10.90
N ASP A 215 -13.05 -9.78 -12.14
CA ASP A 215 -11.94 -10.32 -12.94
C ASP A 215 -10.59 -10.12 -12.23
N VAL A 216 -10.36 -8.92 -11.68
CA VAL A 216 -9.13 -8.58 -10.95
C VAL A 216 -9.04 -9.35 -9.63
N ARG A 217 -10.16 -9.55 -8.92
CA ARG A 217 -10.24 -10.23 -7.64
C ARG A 217 -9.84 -11.70 -7.76
N GLU A 218 -10.43 -12.44 -8.70
CA GLU A 218 -10.15 -13.86 -8.91
C GLU A 218 -8.72 -14.09 -9.38
N ALA A 219 -8.29 -13.33 -10.40
CA ALA A 219 -6.92 -13.41 -10.91
C ALA A 219 -5.90 -13.12 -9.80
N GLY A 220 -6.11 -12.08 -8.98
CA GLY A 220 -5.19 -11.69 -7.91
C GLY A 220 -4.96 -12.78 -6.85
N LEU A 221 -6.00 -13.55 -6.53
CA LEU A 221 -5.88 -14.68 -5.59
C LEU A 221 -5.10 -15.87 -6.19
N GLU A 222 -5.29 -16.14 -7.49
CA GLU A 222 -4.47 -17.13 -8.21
C GLU A 222 -3.00 -16.68 -8.26
N ARG A 223 -2.74 -15.41 -8.60
CA ARG A 223 -1.38 -14.86 -8.69
C ARG A 223 -0.68 -14.84 -7.33
N LEU A 224 -1.39 -14.59 -6.23
CA LEU A 224 -0.85 -14.72 -4.88
C LEU A 224 -0.22 -16.10 -4.64
N GLN A 225 -0.90 -17.18 -5.02
CA GLN A 225 -0.40 -18.54 -4.87
C GLN A 225 0.82 -18.80 -5.77
N LYS A 226 0.79 -18.32 -7.03
CA LYS A 226 1.92 -18.46 -7.97
C LYS A 226 3.15 -17.71 -7.49
N MET A 227 2.99 -16.47 -7.04
CA MET A 227 4.09 -15.67 -6.47
C MET A 227 4.70 -16.33 -5.25
N HIS A 228 3.87 -16.88 -4.35
CA HIS A 228 4.37 -17.63 -3.20
C HIS A 228 5.20 -18.84 -3.63
N LYS A 229 4.71 -19.65 -4.56
CA LYS A 229 5.44 -20.83 -5.09
C LYS A 229 6.75 -20.47 -5.77
N ALA A 230 6.81 -19.32 -6.42
CA ALA A 230 8.03 -18.81 -7.07
C ALA A 230 9.02 -18.17 -6.09
N GLY A 231 8.66 -17.98 -4.82
CA GLY A 231 9.52 -17.35 -3.82
C GLY A 231 9.60 -15.84 -3.92
N VAL A 232 8.60 -15.20 -4.52
CA VAL A 232 8.50 -13.73 -4.55
C VAL A 232 8.32 -13.19 -3.15
N THR A 233 9.08 -12.16 -2.78
CA THR A 233 8.86 -11.43 -1.52
C THR A 233 7.57 -10.62 -1.61
N MET A 234 6.60 -10.95 -0.78
CA MET A 234 5.31 -10.28 -0.77
C MET A 234 5.07 -9.56 0.55
N GLY A 235 4.83 -8.25 0.49
CA GLY A 235 4.37 -7.48 1.64
C GLY A 235 2.88 -7.66 1.92
N TYR A 236 2.46 -7.41 3.15
CA TYR A 236 1.05 -7.30 3.53
C TYR A 236 0.54 -5.90 3.16
N GLY A 237 -0.53 -5.83 2.39
CA GLY A 237 -1.21 -4.58 2.05
C GLY A 237 -2.71 -4.77 2.00
N SER A 238 -3.48 -3.72 2.27
CA SER A 238 -4.95 -3.78 2.27
C SER A 238 -5.62 -2.79 1.31
N ASP A 239 -5.00 -1.65 1.05
CA ASP A 239 -5.49 -0.61 0.13
C ASP A 239 -6.99 -0.27 0.27
N LEU A 240 -7.48 -0.27 1.51
CA LEU A 240 -8.90 -0.03 1.82
C LEU A 240 -9.17 1.46 1.94
N LEU A 241 -10.15 1.95 1.19
CA LEU A 241 -10.55 3.35 1.15
C LEU A 241 -11.77 3.62 2.03
N GLY A 242 -11.84 4.84 2.56
CA GLY A 242 -13.03 5.36 3.25
C GLY A 242 -13.55 4.47 4.37
N GLY A 243 -14.82 4.10 4.32
CA GLY A 243 -15.50 3.28 5.33
C GLY A 243 -15.06 1.82 5.39
N MET A 244 -14.34 1.31 4.39
CA MET A 244 -13.88 -0.08 4.34
C MET A 244 -12.63 -0.34 5.22
N GLN A 245 -11.97 0.67 5.76
CA GLN A 245 -10.78 0.56 6.63
C GLN A 245 -10.90 -0.49 7.76
N PRO A 246 -12.06 -0.73 8.39
CA PRO A 246 -12.21 -1.79 9.40
C PRO A 246 -11.90 -3.21 8.91
N HIS A 247 -11.97 -3.47 7.60
CA HIS A 247 -11.68 -4.78 7.02
C HIS A 247 -10.18 -5.09 6.86
N GLN A 248 -9.29 -4.18 7.24
CA GLN A 248 -7.83 -4.27 7.05
C GLN A 248 -7.24 -5.63 7.45
N SER A 249 -7.62 -6.16 8.60
CA SER A 249 -7.13 -7.47 9.07
C SER A 249 -7.76 -8.67 8.34
N GLY A 250 -8.78 -8.46 7.51
CA GLY A 250 -9.40 -9.50 6.70
C GLY A 250 -8.48 -10.11 5.65
N GLU A 251 -7.41 -9.41 5.28
CA GLU A 251 -6.38 -9.91 4.38
C GLU A 251 -5.66 -11.15 4.95
N PHE A 252 -5.53 -11.29 6.29
CA PHE A 252 -4.92 -12.47 6.91
C PHE A 252 -5.66 -13.77 6.57
N PRO A 253 -6.92 -13.96 6.94
CA PRO A 253 -7.65 -15.17 6.60
C PRO A 253 -7.91 -15.31 5.08
N LEU A 254 -8.01 -14.21 4.33
CA LEU A 254 -8.17 -14.27 2.88
C LEU A 254 -6.94 -14.91 2.23
N ARG A 255 -5.73 -14.43 2.53
CA ARG A 255 -4.47 -15.04 2.05
C ARG A 255 -4.30 -16.48 2.53
N GLY A 256 -4.70 -16.77 3.77
CA GLY A 256 -4.59 -18.10 4.39
C GLY A 256 -5.37 -19.20 3.67
N GLN A 257 -6.30 -18.87 2.77
CA GLN A 257 -6.98 -19.83 1.90
C GLN A 257 -6.09 -20.30 0.73
N TYR A 258 -5.02 -19.56 0.41
CA TYR A 258 -4.19 -19.77 -0.79
C TYR A 258 -2.73 -20.09 -0.46
N ILE A 259 -2.20 -19.56 0.67
CA ILE A 259 -0.81 -19.76 1.09
C ILE A 259 -0.75 -20.11 2.59
N PRO A 260 0.33 -20.77 3.05
CA PRO A 260 0.47 -21.19 4.45
C PRO A 260 0.44 -20.03 5.45
N ALA A 261 -0.07 -20.28 6.66
CA ALA A 261 -0.25 -19.24 7.68
C ALA A 261 1.07 -18.57 8.10
N ASP A 262 2.18 -19.29 8.13
CA ASP A 262 3.51 -18.74 8.39
C ASP A 262 3.94 -17.74 7.31
N ALA A 263 3.69 -18.04 6.02
CA ALA A 263 3.96 -17.13 4.91
C ALA A 263 3.08 -15.88 5.00
N VAL A 264 1.80 -16.02 5.40
CA VAL A 264 0.91 -14.88 5.63
C VAL A 264 1.44 -13.99 6.75
N ILE A 265 1.87 -14.55 7.89
CA ILE A 265 2.42 -13.78 9.01
C ILE A 265 3.75 -13.13 8.63
N ARG A 266 4.62 -13.84 7.90
CA ARG A 266 5.87 -13.28 7.38
C ARG A 266 5.62 -12.07 6.49
N SER A 267 4.60 -12.11 5.62
CA SER A 267 4.25 -10.99 4.75
C SER A 267 3.90 -9.71 5.52
N ALA A 268 3.38 -9.83 6.74
CA ALA A 268 3.03 -8.72 7.63
C ALA A 268 4.15 -8.34 8.61
N THR A 269 5.28 -9.02 8.59
CA THR A 269 6.41 -8.82 9.52
C THR A 269 7.72 -8.64 8.74
N VAL A 270 8.52 -9.68 8.60
CA VAL A 270 9.87 -9.60 8.00
C VAL A 270 9.84 -9.22 6.52
N ASP A 271 8.86 -9.70 5.76
CA ASP A 271 8.76 -9.37 4.34
C ASP A 271 8.23 -7.92 4.16
N ALA A 272 7.30 -7.47 5.02
CA ALA A 272 6.89 -6.06 5.07
C ALA A 272 8.06 -5.14 5.46
N ALA A 273 8.91 -5.54 6.40
CA ALA A 273 10.12 -4.80 6.75
C ALA A 273 11.06 -4.61 5.55
N ARG A 274 11.20 -5.63 4.71
CA ARG A 274 11.96 -5.53 3.46
C ARG A 274 11.34 -4.54 2.47
N VAL A 275 10.00 -4.55 2.32
CA VAL A 275 9.29 -3.56 1.49
C VAL A 275 9.55 -2.13 1.98
N LEU A 276 9.65 -1.94 3.30
CA LEU A 276 9.90 -0.65 3.93
C LEU A 276 11.39 -0.25 3.92
N ARG A 277 12.32 -1.17 3.58
CA ARG A 277 13.77 -1.03 3.77
C ARG A 277 14.15 -0.76 5.23
N MET A 278 13.47 -1.49 6.14
CA MET A 278 13.65 -1.44 7.58
C MET A 278 13.95 -2.84 8.16
N GLU A 279 14.68 -3.67 7.37
CA GLU A 279 15.07 -4.99 7.81
C GLU A 279 15.94 -4.92 9.07
N GLY A 280 15.59 -5.73 10.05
CA GLY A 280 16.26 -5.73 11.36
C GLY A 280 15.78 -4.64 12.31
N GLU A 281 15.05 -3.64 11.85
CA GLU A 281 14.49 -2.57 12.68
C GLU A 281 13.06 -2.88 13.12
N VAL A 282 12.24 -3.45 12.23
CA VAL A 282 10.85 -3.82 12.48
C VAL A 282 10.57 -5.24 11.98
N GLY A 283 9.46 -5.84 12.42
CA GLY A 283 9.03 -7.17 11.98
C GLY A 283 9.83 -8.34 12.56
N VAL A 284 10.78 -8.09 13.44
CA VAL A 284 11.62 -9.10 14.10
C VAL A 284 11.73 -8.84 15.59
N ILE A 285 11.96 -9.91 16.35
CA ILE A 285 12.34 -9.83 17.77
C ILE A 285 13.85 -10.08 17.83
N ALA A 286 14.64 -8.99 17.85
CA ALA A 286 16.09 -9.04 17.85
C ALA A 286 16.69 -7.85 18.63
N PRO A 287 17.90 -7.97 19.18
CA PRO A 287 18.59 -6.84 19.76
C PRO A 287 18.78 -5.71 18.76
N GLY A 288 18.43 -4.49 19.14
CA GLY A 288 18.51 -3.29 18.28
C GLY A 288 17.23 -3.00 17.48
N ALA A 289 16.31 -3.96 17.32
CA ALA A 289 15.02 -3.71 16.70
C ALA A 289 14.10 -2.88 17.62
N HIS A 290 13.15 -2.17 16.99
CA HIS A 290 12.08 -1.53 17.75
C HIS A 290 11.29 -2.57 18.54
N ALA A 291 10.98 -2.26 19.81
CA ALA A 291 10.16 -3.12 20.66
C ALA A 291 8.66 -3.00 20.27
N ASP A 292 8.36 -3.40 19.05
CA ASP A 292 7.03 -3.44 18.47
C ASP A 292 6.53 -4.89 18.52
N LEU A 293 5.63 -5.20 19.45
CA LEU A 293 5.20 -6.56 19.75
C LEU A 293 3.69 -6.64 19.92
N ILE A 294 3.09 -7.73 19.44
CA ILE A 294 1.71 -8.07 19.78
C ILE A 294 1.68 -9.43 20.50
N VAL A 295 0.86 -9.53 21.55
CA VAL A 295 0.56 -10.79 22.24
C VAL A 295 -0.86 -11.18 21.89
N VAL A 296 -0.98 -12.31 21.21
CA VAL A 296 -2.27 -12.84 20.71
C VAL A 296 -2.74 -13.96 21.63
N ASP A 297 -4.02 -13.96 21.99
CA ASP A 297 -4.65 -15.01 22.77
C ASP A 297 -4.98 -16.19 21.85
N GLY A 298 -4.06 -17.14 21.78
CA GLY A 298 -4.10 -18.30 20.91
C GLY A 298 -2.92 -18.37 19.92
N ASN A 299 -2.97 -19.32 19.00
CA ASN A 299 -1.91 -19.54 18.03
C ASN A 299 -2.34 -19.11 16.61
N PRO A 300 -1.89 -17.95 16.10
CA PRO A 300 -2.27 -17.47 14.77
C PRO A 300 -1.71 -18.34 13.62
N LEU A 301 -0.70 -19.17 13.85
CA LEU A 301 -0.25 -20.18 12.87
C LEU A 301 -1.27 -21.29 12.64
N LYS A 302 -2.20 -21.50 13.60
CA LYS A 302 -3.29 -22.47 13.48
C LYS A 302 -4.60 -21.81 13.04
N ASP A 303 -4.82 -20.56 13.42
CA ASP A 303 -6.02 -19.81 13.10
C ASP A 303 -5.71 -18.33 12.89
N LEU A 304 -5.64 -17.92 11.62
CA LEU A 304 -5.40 -16.53 11.23
C LEU A 304 -6.55 -15.58 11.62
N ASN A 305 -7.75 -16.08 11.92
CA ASN A 305 -8.86 -15.24 12.40
C ASN A 305 -8.56 -14.59 13.75
N LEU A 306 -7.63 -15.13 14.54
CA LEU A 306 -7.15 -14.51 15.78
C LEU A 306 -6.50 -13.13 15.54
N LEU A 307 -6.10 -12.82 14.30
CA LEU A 307 -5.54 -11.52 13.90
C LEU A 307 -6.63 -10.53 13.42
N THR A 308 -7.90 -10.94 13.39
CA THR A 308 -9.05 -10.14 12.96
C THR A 308 -9.84 -9.55 14.12
N GLY A 309 -11.13 -9.20 13.91
CA GLY A 309 -12.04 -8.78 14.98
C GLY A 309 -11.63 -7.48 15.68
N GLN A 310 -11.06 -6.51 14.93
CA GLN A 310 -10.58 -5.23 15.46
C GLN A 310 -9.56 -5.41 16.60
N GLY A 311 -8.75 -6.49 16.54
CA GLY A 311 -7.75 -6.82 17.55
C GLY A 311 -8.34 -7.41 18.85
N ALA A 312 -9.53 -7.97 18.82
CA ALA A 312 -10.18 -8.54 20.04
C ALA A 312 -9.30 -9.58 20.75
N HIS A 313 -8.56 -10.38 19.99
CA HIS A 313 -7.65 -11.40 20.54
C HIS A 313 -6.24 -10.87 20.87
N MET A 314 -5.96 -9.59 20.65
CA MET A 314 -4.67 -8.98 21.00
C MET A 314 -4.70 -8.49 22.46
N LYS A 315 -4.05 -9.25 23.34
CA LYS A 315 -3.98 -8.95 24.79
C LYS A 315 -3.02 -7.80 25.10
N LEU A 316 -1.96 -7.66 24.31
CA LEU A 316 -0.97 -6.59 24.43
C LEU A 316 -0.56 -6.11 23.05
N ILE A 317 -0.42 -4.80 22.91
CA ILE A 317 0.23 -4.16 21.76
C ILE A 317 1.28 -3.22 22.33
N LEU A 318 2.55 -3.48 22.02
CA LEU A 318 3.68 -2.60 22.29
C LEU A 318 4.11 -1.91 21.00
N GLN A 319 4.42 -0.64 21.10
CA GLN A 319 5.05 0.13 20.03
C GLN A 319 6.20 0.94 20.63
N GLY A 320 7.42 0.69 20.17
CA GLY A 320 8.61 1.29 20.76
C GLY A 320 8.77 0.98 22.24
N GLY A 321 8.31 -0.18 22.72
CA GLY A 321 8.32 -0.56 24.13
C GLY A 321 7.18 0.02 24.98
N VAL A 322 6.36 0.92 24.40
CA VAL A 322 5.22 1.53 25.10
C VAL A 322 3.96 0.72 24.87
N ALA A 323 3.25 0.37 25.93
CA ALA A 323 1.97 -0.35 25.84
C ALA A 323 0.88 0.58 25.28
N LYS A 324 0.42 0.31 24.08
CA LYS A 324 -0.70 1.01 23.40
C LYS A 324 -2.05 0.33 23.68
N LYS A 325 -2.01 -0.98 23.92
CA LYS A 325 -3.16 -1.77 24.39
C LYS A 325 -2.69 -2.75 25.44
N ARG A 326 -3.48 -2.92 26.52
CA ARG A 326 -3.29 -3.94 27.54
C ARG A 326 -4.68 -4.42 27.97
N ALA A 327 -4.95 -5.72 27.83
CA ALA A 327 -6.17 -6.31 28.37
C ALA A 327 -6.11 -6.38 29.91
N SER A 328 -7.26 -6.32 30.54
CA SER A 328 -7.38 -6.24 32.01
C SER A 328 -6.88 -7.47 32.78
N ALA A 329 -6.53 -8.56 32.08
CA ALA A 329 -6.01 -9.80 32.65
C ALA A 329 -4.87 -10.33 31.75
N ILE A 330 -3.68 -9.90 32.00
CA ILE A 330 -2.41 -10.57 31.67
C ILE A 330 -1.60 -10.65 32.93
#